data_83d326fb9541d576ee848188c6f915b2
#
_entry.id   83d326fb9541d576ee848188c6f915b2
#
_cell.length_a   1.000
_cell.length_b   1.000
_cell.length_c   1.000
_cell.angle_alpha   90.00
_cell.angle_beta   90.00
_cell.angle_gamma   90.00
#
_symmetry.space_group_name_H-M   'P 1'
#
loop_
_entity.id
_entity.type
_entity.pdbx_description
1 polymer ?
#
loop_
_entity_poly.entity_id
_entity_poly.type
_entity_poly.pdbx_seq_one_letter_code
_entity_poly.pdbx_strand_id
1 'polypeptide(L)'
;MGEKTVEKSFLYLLPEKHTAEELAQVLTDAGFDKKKVEIWKEINLLELTLNGSVYVEDFEESLRKEDEDTLSGLGMQQVYSVTYPAEEAKSVKEIMQKWMASFDGKLGSDTEDFAPFLTIEEL
;
A
#
# COMPACT_ATOMS: atom_id res chain seq x y z
N MET A 1 6.18 -23.96 -20.38
CA MET A 1 6.85 -23.57 -19.13
C MET A 1 6.31 -22.21 -18.67
N GLY A 2 5.71 -22.20 -17.51
CA GLY A 2 5.16 -20.97 -16.98
C GLY A 2 6.25 -20.03 -16.49
N GLU A 3 6.15 -18.80 -16.86
CA GLU A 3 7.01 -17.77 -16.30
C GLU A 3 6.60 -17.53 -14.86
N LYS A 4 7.57 -17.48 -13.97
CA LYS A 4 7.29 -17.11 -12.58
C LYS A 4 7.10 -15.61 -12.50
N THR A 5 5.91 -15.21 -12.08
CA THR A 5 5.66 -13.82 -11.78
C THR A 5 6.48 -13.42 -10.56
N VAL A 6 7.32 -12.41 -10.72
CA VAL A 6 8.08 -11.86 -9.60
C VAL A 6 7.14 -10.97 -8.81
N GLU A 7 7.00 -11.27 -7.53
CA GLU A 7 6.17 -10.49 -6.62
C GLU A 7 7.05 -9.47 -5.91
N LYS A 8 6.56 -8.23 -5.85
CA LYS A 8 7.22 -7.12 -5.17
C LYS A 8 6.36 -6.62 -4.04
N SER A 9 6.96 -6.02 -3.05
CA SER A 9 6.22 -5.43 -1.94
C SER A 9 6.96 -4.22 -1.37
N PHE A 10 6.20 -3.35 -0.73
CA PHE A 10 6.72 -2.23 0.03
C PHE A 10 5.71 -1.85 1.10
N LEU A 11 6.09 -0.96 2.00
CA LEU A 11 5.20 -0.45 3.03
C LEU A 11 4.81 0.98 2.72
N TYR A 12 3.51 1.28 2.88
CA TYR A 12 2.97 2.63 2.73
C TYR A 12 2.65 3.17 4.12
N LEU A 13 3.42 4.15 4.57
CA LEU A 13 3.29 4.78 5.87
C LEU A 13 2.42 6.02 5.76
N LEU A 14 1.40 6.12 6.61
CA LEU A 14 0.44 7.21 6.59
C LEU A 14 0.54 8.06 7.85
N PRO A 15 0.49 9.41 7.72
CA PRO A 15 0.50 10.29 8.89
C PRO A 15 -0.81 10.27 9.68
N GLU A 16 -1.90 9.83 9.04
CA GLU A 16 -3.21 9.67 9.66
C GLU A 16 -3.78 8.30 9.30
N LYS A 17 -4.69 7.78 10.10
CA LYS A 17 -5.32 6.50 9.84
C LYS A 17 -6.40 6.63 8.76
N HIS A 18 -6.35 5.74 7.77
CA HIS A 18 -7.34 5.64 6.70
C HIS A 18 -7.72 4.17 6.50
N THR A 19 -8.98 3.92 6.21
CA THR A 19 -9.48 2.57 5.97
C THR A 19 -9.27 2.16 4.51
N ALA A 20 -9.36 0.85 4.25
CA ALA A 20 -9.32 0.33 2.89
C ALA A 20 -10.42 0.96 2.02
N GLU A 21 -11.58 1.25 2.60
CA GLU A 21 -12.67 1.93 1.90
C GLU A 21 -12.29 3.33 1.45
N GLU A 22 -11.58 4.07 2.29
CA GLU A 22 -11.10 5.42 1.95
C GLU A 22 -10.07 5.37 0.82
N LEU A 23 -9.17 4.40 0.87
CA LEU A 23 -8.19 4.19 -0.20
C LEU A 23 -8.90 3.86 -1.52
N ALA A 24 -9.88 2.97 -1.48
CA ALA A 24 -10.65 2.58 -2.65
C ALA A 24 -11.43 3.78 -3.22
N GLN A 25 -11.99 4.62 -2.36
CA GLN A 25 -12.78 5.77 -2.78
C GLN A 25 -11.96 6.75 -3.62
N VAL A 26 -10.71 6.99 -3.23
CA VAL A 26 -9.80 7.85 -4.02
C VAL A 26 -9.64 7.31 -5.43
N LEU A 27 -9.49 6.00 -5.56
CA LEU A 27 -9.30 5.38 -6.89
C LEU A 27 -10.56 5.45 -7.74
N THR A 28 -11.73 5.15 -7.16
CA THR A 28 -13.00 5.21 -7.91
C THR A 28 -13.35 6.64 -8.29
N ASP A 29 -13.06 7.61 -7.44
CA ASP A 29 -13.25 9.03 -7.76
C ASP A 29 -12.33 9.47 -8.90
N ALA A 30 -11.19 8.83 -9.06
CA ALA A 30 -10.24 9.11 -10.14
C ALA A 30 -10.55 8.33 -11.43
N GLY A 31 -11.65 7.56 -11.45
CA GLY A 31 -12.08 6.83 -12.64
C GLY A 31 -11.68 5.35 -12.66
N PHE A 32 -11.13 4.84 -11.58
CA PHE A 32 -10.77 3.41 -11.48
C PHE A 32 -12.04 2.56 -11.49
N ASP A 33 -12.02 1.43 -12.20
CA ASP A 33 -13.18 0.55 -12.32
C ASP A 33 -13.52 -0.09 -10.98
N LYS A 34 -14.69 0.26 -10.46
CA LYS A 34 -15.21 -0.23 -9.19
C LYS A 34 -15.31 -1.76 -9.15
N LYS A 35 -15.52 -2.40 -10.29
CA LYS A 35 -15.61 -3.86 -10.38
C LYS A 35 -14.28 -4.55 -10.11
N LYS A 36 -13.17 -3.82 -10.21
CA LYS A 36 -11.83 -4.33 -9.95
C LYS A 36 -11.39 -4.13 -8.50
N VAL A 37 -12.25 -3.55 -7.67
CA VAL A 37 -11.96 -3.22 -6.28
C VAL A 37 -12.75 -4.15 -5.37
N GLU A 38 -12.06 -4.84 -4.47
CA GLU A 38 -12.69 -5.66 -3.44
C GLU A 38 -12.14 -5.26 -2.08
N ILE A 39 -13.04 -5.11 -1.11
CA ILE A 39 -12.70 -4.66 0.23
C ILE A 39 -13.11 -5.73 1.25
N TRP A 40 -12.16 -6.13 2.09
CA TRP A 40 -12.36 -7.07 3.17
C TRP A 40 -12.31 -6.29 4.48
N LYS A 41 -13.46 -5.81 4.93
CA LYS A 41 -13.56 -4.89 6.06
C LYS A 41 -13.02 -5.45 7.38
N GLU A 42 -13.23 -6.75 7.60
CA GLU A 42 -12.84 -7.42 8.85
C GLU A 42 -11.34 -7.38 9.10
N ILE A 43 -10.55 -7.35 8.04
CA ILE A 43 -9.10 -7.34 8.12
C ILE A 43 -8.49 -6.08 7.50
N ASN A 44 -9.34 -5.14 7.12
CA ASN A 44 -8.93 -3.88 6.49
C ASN A 44 -7.98 -4.13 5.30
N LEU A 45 -8.38 -5.04 4.42
CA LEU A 45 -7.63 -5.43 3.23
C LEU A 45 -8.33 -4.89 1.98
N LEU A 46 -7.54 -4.37 1.06
CA LEU A 46 -7.99 -3.93 -0.25
C LEU A 46 -7.33 -4.81 -1.31
N GLU A 47 -8.13 -5.39 -2.18
CA GLU A 47 -7.64 -6.15 -3.33
C GLU A 47 -8.02 -5.44 -4.62
N LEU A 48 -7.03 -5.20 -5.48
CA LEU A 48 -7.24 -4.60 -6.79
C LEU A 48 -6.92 -5.65 -7.84
N THR A 49 -7.91 -6.01 -8.64
CA THR A 49 -7.76 -7.01 -9.70
C THR A 49 -7.46 -6.29 -11.02
N LEU A 50 -6.22 -6.35 -11.42
CA LEU A 50 -5.74 -5.83 -12.70
C LEU A 50 -5.51 -7.02 -13.65
N ASN A 51 -4.36 -7.10 -14.32
CA ASN A 51 -3.96 -8.35 -14.98
C ASN A 51 -3.51 -9.37 -13.93
N GLY A 52 -2.86 -8.88 -12.86
CA GLY A 52 -2.60 -9.63 -11.64
C GLY A 52 -3.27 -8.92 -10.47
N SER A 53 -3.22 -9.51 -9.29
CA SER A 53 -3.84 -8.95 -8.10
C SER A 53 -2.85 -8.11 -7.29
N VAL A 54 -3.30 -6.94 -6.85
CA VAL A 54 -2.56 -6.06 -5.94
C VAL A 54 -3.25 -6.10 -4.59
N TYR A 55 -2.51 -6.41 -3.53
CA TYR A 55 -3.04 -6.49 -2.18
C TYR A 55 -2.49 -5.34 -1.33
N VAL A 56 -3.41 -4.64 -0.66
CA VAL A 56 -3.07 -3.55 0.24
C VAL A 56 -3.66 -3.90 1.60
N GLU A 57 -2.81 -4.35 2.51
CA GLU A 57 -3.25 -4.89 3.79
C GLU A 57 -2.73 -4.05 4.95
N ASP A 58 -3.62 -3.79 5.92
CA ASP A 58 -3.24 -3.09 7.14
C ASP A 58 -2.22 -3.94 7.90
N PHE A 59 -1.10 -3.35 8.23
CA PHE A 59 0.04 -4.01 8.85
C PHE A 59 0.01 -3.92 10.39
N GLU A 60 -1.04 -3.33 10.97
CA GLU A 60 -1.14 -3.03 12.40
C GLU A 60 -0.86 -4.24 13.29
N GLU A 61 -1.46 -5.39 12.98
CA GLU A 61 -1.28 -6.61 13.77
C GLU A 61 0.14 -7.18 13.71
N SER A 62 0.90 -6.80 12.70
CA SER A 62 2.29 -7.24 12.53
C SER A 62 3.30 -6.29 13.16
N LEU A 63 2.84 -5.15 13.67
CA LEU A 63 3.70 -4.16 14.29
C LEU A 63 4.02 -4.53 15.73
N ARG A 64 5.30 -4.44 16.08
CA ARG A 64 5.76 -4.57 17.45
C ARG A 64 5.79 -3.19 18.08
N LYS A 65 5.99 -3.12 19.40
CA LYS A 65 6.07 -1.86 20.12
C LYS A 65 7.20 -0.96 19.57
N GLU A 66 8.33 -1.57 19.23
CA GLU A 66 9.47 -0.85 18.67
C GLU A 66 9.12 -0.23 17.31
N ASP A 67 8.30 -0.93 16.51
CA ASP A 67 7.84 -0.43 15.22
C ASP A 67 6.91 0.77 15.40
N GLU A 68 6.01 0.69 16.39
CA GLU A 68 5.10 1.79 16.71
C GLU A 68 5.87 3.03 17.17
N ASP A 69 6.91 2.85 17.98
CA ASP A 69 7.75 3.94 18.43
C ASP A 69 8.49 4.59 17.27
N THR A 70 8.99 3.78 16.34
CA THR A 70 9.65 4.25 15.12
C THR A 70 8.67 5.05 14.24
N LEU A 71 7.46 4.55 14.06
CA LEU A 71 6.42 5.25 13.31
C LEU A 71 6.09 6.60 13.94
N SER A 72 5.93 6.62 15.24
CA SER A 72 5.64 7.85 15.98
C SER A 72 6.75 8.87 15.78
N GLY A 73 8.01 8.44 15.82
CA GLY A 73 9.17 9.29 15.57
C GLY A 73 9.21 9.85 14.15
N LEU A 74 8.61 9.14 13.19
CA LEU A 74 8.50 9.59 11.80
C LEU A 74 7.24 10.44 11.55
N GLY A 75 6.39 10.61 12.55
CA GLY A 75 5.12 11.32 12.40
C GLY A 75 4.06 10.51 11.68
N MET A 76 4.17 9.19 11.70
CA MET A 76 3.25 8.27 11.02
C MET A 76 2.40 7.51 12.03
N GLN A 77 1.16 7.17 11.65
CA GLN A 77 0.21 6.49 12.51
C GLN A 77 -0.26 5.14 11.97
N GLN A 78 0.03 4.84 10.70
CA GLN A 78 -0.48 3.63 10.07
C GLN A 78 0.49 3.13 9.00
N VAL A 79 0.50 1.81 8.82
CA VAL A 79 1.29 1.16 7.77
C VAL A 79 0.40 0.19 7.01
N TYR A 80 0.43 0.29 5.68
CA TYR A 80 -0.13 -0.72 4.80
C TYR A 80 0.99 -1.47 4.10
N SER A 81 0.85 -2.78 3.99
CA SER A 81 1.73 -3.60 3.16
C SER A 81 1.11 -3.69 1.77
N VAL A 82 1.85 -3.27 0.76
CA VAL A 82 1.41 -3.34 -0.64
C VAL A 82 2.20 -4.42 -1.35
N THR A 83 1.50 -5.45 -1.83
CA THR A 83 2.11 -6.57 -2.53
C THR A 83 1.53 -6.66 -3.95
N TYR A 84 2.37 -6.77 -4.95
CA TYR A 84 1.94 -6.73 -6.33
C TYR A 84 2.88 -7.51 -7.25
N PRO A 85 2.37 -8.04 -8.38
CA PRO A 85 3.23 -8.64 -9.41
C PRO A 85 4.09 -7.56 -10.06
N ALA A 86 5.33 -7.85 -10.35
CA ALA A 86 6.26 -6.88 -10.95
C ALA A 86 5.71 -6.26 -12.25
N GLU A 87 4.94 -7.00 -13.02
CA GLU A 87 4.31 -6.54 -14.25
C GLU A 87 3.25 -5.47 -14.03
N GLU A 88 2.74 -5.33 -12.81
CA GLU A 88 1.76 -4.30 -12.44
C GLU A 88 2.42 -3.03 -11.86
N ALA A 89 3.74 -2.95 -11.88
CA ALA A 89 4.48 -1.82 -11.28
C ALA A 89 4.01 -0.47 -11.80
N LYS A 90 3.72 -0.35 -13.09
CA LYS A 90 3.24 0.90 -13.68
C LYS A 90 1.90 1.33 -13.07
N SER A 91 0.98 0.40 -12.94
CA SER A 91 -0.34 0.66 -12.35
C SER A 91 -0.21 1.02 -10.87
N VAL A 92 0.67 0.32 -10.14
CA VAL A 92 0.92 0.60 -8.73
C VAL A 92 1.50 1.99 -8.54
N LYS A 93 2.42 2.42 -9.40
CA LYS A 93 2.96 3.79 -9.36
C LYS A 93 1.86 4.84 -9.52
N GLU A 94 0.95 4.64 -10.46
CA GLU A 94 -0.18 5.55 -10.67
C GLU A 94 -1.12 5.59 -9.46
N ILE A 95 -1.39 4.43 -8.88
CA ILE A 95 -2.21 4.31 -7.66
C ILE A 95 -1.56 5.07 -6.50
N MET A 96 -0.26 4.86 -6.29
CA MET A 96 0.46 5.51 -5.21
C MET A 96 0.52 7.04 -5.38
N GLN A 97 0.63 7.52 -6.62
CA GLN A 97 0.58 8.95 -6.89
C GLN A 97 -0.74 9.56 -6.41
N LYS A 98 -1.85 8.87 -6.66
CA LYS A 98 -3.18 9.33 -6.25
C LYS A 98 -3.32 9.32 -4.72
N TRP A 99 -2.90 8.24 -4.08
CA TRP A 99 -2.99 8.13 -2.62
C TRP A 99 -2.10 9.14 -1.92
N MET A 100 -0.87 9.32 -2.37
CA MET A 100 0.06 10.27 -1.75
C MET A 100 -0.38 11.72 -1.98
N ALA A 101 -1.06 12.01 -3.09
CA ALA A 101 -1.65 13.32 -3.31
C ALA A 101 -2.83 13.59 -2.37
N SER A 102 -3.58 12.56 -1.99
CA SER A 102 -4.76 12.68 -1.12
C SER A 102 -4.44 12.56 0.36
N PHE A 103 -3.55 11.64 0.72
CA PHE A 103 -3.29 11.26 2.11
C PHE A 103 -1.88 11.56 2.58
N ASP A 104 -1.00 11.99 1.69
CA ASP A 104 0.41 12.16 2.00
C ASP A 104 1.08 10.81 2.32
N GLY A 105 2.17 10.82 3.08
CA GLY A 105 2.80 9.60 3.54
C GLY A 105 4.20 9.38 2.98
N LYS A 106 4.72 8.20 3.28
CA LYS A 106 6.05 7.77 2.85
C LYS A 106 6.00 6.32 2.41
N LEU A 107 6.89 5.95 1.49
CA LEU A 107 7.08 4.57 1.07
C LEU A 107 8.31 4.03 1.77
N GLY A 108 8.16 2.91 2.46
CA GLY A 108 9.23 2.32 3.22
C GLY A 108 9.47 0.86 2.86
N SER A 109 10.49 0.30 3.47
CA SER A 109 10.85 -1.11 3.32
C SER A 109 10.47 -1.89 4.57
N ASP A 110 10.27 -3.19 4.43
CA ASP A 110 9.95 -4.07 5.57
C ASP A 110 11.23 -4.39 6.34
N THR A 111 11.69 -3.41 7.10
CA THR A 111 12.87 -3.48 7.96
C THR A 111 12.51 -2.92 9.34
N GLU A 112 13.43 -3.01 10.29
CA GLU A 112 13.20 -2.55 11.66
C GLU A 112 12.86 -1.06 11.75
N ASP A 113 13.44 -0.24 10.89
CA ASP A 113 13.23 1.22 10.89
C ASP A 113 12.53 1.72 9.63
N PHE A 114 11.96 0.81 8.84
CA PHE A 114 11.27 1.09 7.58
C PHE A 114 12.18 1.68 6.50
N ALA A 115 13.47 1.71 6.72
CA ALA A 115 14.46 2.19 5.75
C ALA A 115 14.95 1.04 4.85
N PRO A 116 15.41 1.31 3.64
CA PRO A 116 15.43 2.63 3.02
C PRO A 116 14.03 3.08 2.58
N PHE A 117 13.81 4.39 2.60
CA PHE A 117 12.58 4.95 2.04
C PHE A 117 12.69 4.97 0.52
N LEU A 118 11.56 4.72 -0.13
CA LEU A 118 11.49 4.58 -1.58
C LEU A 118 10.77 5.77 -2.19
N THR A 119 11.09 6.06 -3.46
CA THR A 119 10.30 6.97 -4.28
C THR A 119 9.32 6.17 -5.11
N ILE A 120 8.29 6.83 -5.65
CA ILE A 120 7.31 6.15 -6.51
C ILE A 120 8.00 5.53 -7.73
N GLU A 121 8.99 6.19 -8.30
CA GLU A 121 9.72 5.69 -9.46
C GLU A 121 10.47 4.39 -9.19
N GLU A 122 10.79 4.11 -7.93
CA GLU A 122 11.53 2.90 -7.54
C GLU A 122 10.64 1.66 -7.40
N LEU A 123 9.33 1.81 -7.50
CA LEU A 123 8.38 0.70 -7.35
C LEU A 123 8.39 -0.29 -8.51
#